data_b47a20e0d1650f1beda8a8478e1d5d91
#
_entry.id   b47a20e0d1650f1beda8a8478e1d5d91
#
_cell.length_a   1.000
_cell.length_b   1.000
_cell.length_c   1.000
_cell.angle_alpha   90.00
_cell.angle_beta   90.00
_cell.angle_gamma   90.00
#
_symmetry.space_group_name_H-M   'P 1'
#
loop_
_entity.id
_entity.type
_entity.pdbx_description
1 polymer ?
#
loop_
_entity_poly.entity_id
_entity_poly.type
_entity_poly.pdbx_seq_one_letter_code
_entity_poly.pdbx_strand_id
1 'polypeptide(L)'
;MHDANKMNHKGIDTAAIRDAAKNMDDGAVTVGYQADRKEVIAMLNGALATELVCVLRYKRHYYTASGLQNGPIKAEFLQHAIEEQGHADLLAERIVQLSGSPDFNPATLIDRSHAEYDDSESIQSMIKANLIAERVAIEAYRQMIEQIGDTDPTTKHMLIGIMAMEEEHADDMRDLLVK
;
A
#
# COMPACT_ATOMS: atom_id res chain seq x y z
N MET A 1 -27.93 44.16 -21.16
CA MET A 1 -26.63 43.66 -21.59
C MET A 1 -25.73 43.61 -20.38
N HIS A 2 -25.68 42.48 -19.73
CA HIS A 2 -24.73 42.21 -18.62
C HIS A 2 -23.78 41.17 -19.11
N ASP A 3 -22.60 41.61 -19.47
CA ASP A 3 -21.48 40.77 -19.78
C ASP A 3 -21.00 40.13 -18.48
N ALA A 4 -21.40 38.90 -18.24
CA ALA A 4 -20.94 38.11 -17.09
C ALA A 4 -19.45 37.81 -17.31
N ASN A 5 -18.63 38.54 -16.57
CA ASN A 5 -17.19 38.42 -16.44
C ASN A 5 -16.80 36.95 -16.27
N LYS A 6 -16.40 36.30 -17.40
CA LYS A 6 -15.74 34.99 -17.37
C LYS A 6 -14.40 35.17 -16.68
N MET A 7 -14.34 34.87 -15.40
CA MET A 7 -13.05 34.64 -14.74
C MET A 7 -12.37 33.47 -15.45
N ASN A 8 -11.43 33.84 -16.30
CA ASN A 8 -10.58 32.90 -17.02
C ASN A 8 -9.61 32.28 -16.00
N HIS A 9 -9.98 31.13 -15.45
CA HIS A 9 -9.05 30.31 -14.65
C HIS A 9 -7.96 29.81 -15.61
N LYS A 10 -6.83 30.51 -15.64
CA LYS A 10 -5.66 30.16 -16.46
C LYS A 10 -5.33 28.69 -16.25
N GLY A 11 -5.54 27.85 -17.27
CA GLY A 11 -5.06 26.48 -17.35
C GLY A 11 -6.10 25.36 -17.27
N ILE A 12 -7.39 25.65 -16.94
CA ILE A 12 -8.44 24.61 -16.89
C ILE A 12 -9.42 24.79 -18.03
N ASP A 13 -9.50 23.79 -18.94
CA ASP A 13 -10.50 23.76 -20.01
C ASP A 13 -11.83 23.19 -19.48
N THR A 14 -12.66 24.05 -18.91
CA THR A 14 -13.95 23.67 -18.33
C THR A 14 -14.91 23.09 -19.36
N ALA A 15 -14.83 23.51 -20.64
CA ALA A 15 -15.73 23.01 -21.69
C ALA A 15 -15.39 21.56 -22.02
N ALA A 16 -14.10 21.25 -22.23
CA ALA A 16 -13.65 19.90 -22.48
C ALA A 16 -13.93 18.94 -21.31
N ILE A 17 -13.70 19.40 -20.06
CA ILE A 17 -14.00 18.63 -18.85
C ILE A 17 -15.50 18.29 -18.77
N ARG A 18 -16.39 19.24 -19.02
CA ARG A 18 -17.84 19.02 -18.98
C ARG A 18 -18.32 18.09 -20.08
N ASP A 19 -17.66 18.09 -21.23
CA ASP A 19 -18.00 17.18 -22.33
C ASP A 19 -17.53 15.75 -22.02
N ALA A 20 -16.28 15.58 -21.62
CA ALA A 20 -15.74 14.30 -21.19
C ALA A 20 -16.52 13.66 -20.03
N ALA A 21 -16.97 14.46 -19.05
CA ALA A 21 -17.73 13.98 -17.91
C ALA A 21 -19.12 13.39 -18.24
N LYS A 22 -19.59 13.49 -19.49
CA LYS A 22 -20.86 12.89 -19.93
C LYS A 22 -20.73 11.41 -20.27
N ASN A 23 -19.52 10.87 -20.34
CA ASN A 23 -19.31 9.45 -20.55
C ASN A 23 -19.71 8.65 -19.31
N MET A 24 -20.82 7.93 -19.39
CA MET A 24 -21.39 7.17 -18.27
C MET A 24 -20.67 5.84 -18.01
N ASP A 25 -19.80 5.44 -18.92
CA ASP A 25 -18.97 4.23 -18.77
C ASP A 25 -17.71 4.49 -17.92
N ASP A 26 -17.34 5.76 -17.72
CA ASP A 26 -16.21 6.14 -16.90
C ASP A 26 -16.59 6.06 -15.40
N GLY A 27 -15.68 5.45 -14.61
CA GLY A 27 -15.73 5.46 -13.15
C GLY A 27 -14.69 6.41 -12.58
N ALA A 28 -13.83 5.89 -11.73
CA ALA A 28 -12.72 6.66 -11.14
C ALA A 28 -11.62 7.01 -12.16
N VAL A 29 -11.54 6.26 -13.26
CA VAL A 29 -10.60 6.50 -14.36
C VAL A 29 -11.33 7.21 -15.49
N THR A 30 -11.01 8.49 -15.68
CA THR A 30 -11.56 9.33 -16.73
C THR A 30 -10.61 9.38 -17.94
N VAL A 31 -11.06 9.99 -19.04
CA VAL A 31 -10.25 10.16 -20.27
C VAL A 31 -8.90 10.86 -20.06
N GLY A 32 -8.76 11.62 -18.97
CA GLY A 32 -7.51 12.31 -18.62
C GLY A 32 -6.48 11.46 -17.86
N TYR A 33 -6.79 10.21 -17.56
CA TYR A 33 -5.87 9.32 -16.86
C TYR A 33 -4.67 8.98 -17.75
N GLN A 34 -3.44 9.18 -17.24
CA GLN A 34 -2.22 9.15 -18.03
C GLN A 34 -1.32 7.93 -17.76
N ALA A 35 -1.49 7.24 -16.63
CA ALA A 35 -0.68 6.07 -16.32
C ALA A 35 -1.14 4.84 -17.13
N ASP A 36 -0.24 3.88 -17.34
CA ASP A 36 -0.63 2.56 -17.83
C ASP A 36 -1.35 1.78 -16.72
N ARG A 37 -2.68 1.64 -16.87
CA ARG A 37 -3.51 0.95 -15.88
C ARG A 37 -3.07 -0.49 -15.62
N LYS A 38 -2.61 -1.20 -16.66
CA LYS A 38 -2.20 -2.60 -16.51
C LYS A 38 -0.94 -2.71 -15.69
N GLU A 39 0.02 -1.84 -15.91
CA GLU A 39 1.26 -1.77 -15.13
C GLU A 39 0.97 -1.37 -13.69
N VAL A 40 0.15 -0.35 -13.47
CA VAL A 40 -0.24 0.09 -12.12
C VAL A 40 -0.97 -1.04 -11.37
N ILE A 41 -1.95 -1.72 -11.99
CA ILE A 41 -2.67 -2.84 -11.37
C ILE A 41 -1.71 -4.01 -11.04
N ALA A 42 -0.78 -4.33 -11.92
CA ALA A 42 0.20 -5.39 -11.67
C ALA A 42 1.10 -5.06 -10.47
N MET A 43 1.58 -3.82 -10.41
CA MET A 43 2.39 -3.30 -9.31
C MET A 43 1.62 -3.33 -7.98
N LEU A 44 0.37 -2.86 -7.97
CA LEU A 44 -0.48 -2.88 -6.77
C LEU A 44 -0.80 -4.31 -6.31
N ASN A 45 -0.94 -5.28 -7.22
CA ASN A 45 -1.12 -6.68 -6.85
C ASN A 45 0.16 -7.29 -6.23
N GLY A 46 1.34 -6.83 -6.61
CA GLY A 46 2.59 -7.19 -5.94
C GLY A 46 2.64 -6.63 -4.50
N ALA A 47 2.27 -5.35 -4.34
CA ALA A 47 2.15 -4.72 -3.02
C ALA A 47 1.12 -5.44 -2.15
N LEU A 48 -0.10 -5.71 -2.67
CA LEU A 48 -1.14 -6.47 -1.98
C LEU A 48 -0.62 -7.83 -1.47
N ALA A 49 0.15 -8.54 -2.29
CA ALA A 49 0.75 -9.79 -1.86
C ALA A 49 1.76 -9.60 -0.72
N THR A 50 2.53 -8.52 -0.76
CA THR A 50 3.50 -8.17 0.30
C THR A 50 2.79 -7.92 1.63
N GLU A 51 1.75 -7.07 1.65
CA GLU A 51 0.96 -6.80 2.86
C GLU A 51 0.36 -8.08 3.44
N LEU A 52 -0.24 -8.93 2.61
CA LEU A 52 -0.84 -10.19 3.07
C LEU A 52 0.20 -11.15 3.65
N VAL A 53 1.42 -11.20 3.10
CA VAL A 53 2.53 -11.98 3.67
C VAL A 53 2.96 -11.38 5.01
N CYS A 54 3.03 -10.05 5.12
CA CYS A 54 3.31 -9.35 6.37
C CYS A 54 2.26 -9.64 7.45
N VAL A 55 0.96 -9.57 7.12
CA VAL A 55 -0.14 -9.98 8.01
C VAL A 55 0.07 -11.39 8.55
N LEU A 56 0.35 -12.34 7.66
CA LEU A 56 0.53 -13.76 8.05
C LEU A 56 1.76 -13.94 8.95
N ARG A 57 2.87 -13.28 8.64
CA ARG A 57 4.12 -13.30 9.42
C ARG A 57 3.91 -12.70 10.81
N TYR A 58 3.32 -11.50 10.92
CA TYR A 58 3.05 -10.86 12.19
C TYR A 58 2.08 -11.67 13.07
N LYS A 59 1.02 -12.23 12.47
CA LYS A 59 0.12 -13.14 13.20
C LYS A 59 0.83 -14.39 13.68
N ARG A 60 1.68 -15.01 12.86
CA ARG A 60 2.50 -16.16 13.29
C ARG A 60 3.35 -15.79 14.49
N HIS A 61 4.07 -14.66 14.41
CA HIS A 61 4.92 -14.18 15.50
C HIS A 61 4.11 -13.85 16.76
N TYR A 62 2.98 -13.17 16.63
CA TYR A 62 2.08 -12.88 17.76
C TYR A 62 1.65 -14.15 18.50
N TYR A 63 1.18 -15.17 17.81
CA TYR A 63 0.68 -16.40 18.45
C TYR A 63 1.80 -17.28 19.03
N THR A 64 3.00 -17.24 18.47
CA THR A 64 4.11 -18.12 18.86
C THR A 64 5.09 -17.46 19.80
N ALA A 65 5.16 -16.14 19.87
CA ALA A 65 5.97 -15.44 20.86
C ALA A 65 5.57 -15.88 22.27
N SER A 66 6.52 -16.37 23.04
CA SER A 66 6.32 -16.90 24.40
C SER A 66 7.14 -16.14 25.43
N GLY A 67 6.75 -16.25 26.70
CA GLY A 67 7.44 -15.64 27.84
C GLY A 67 6.64 -14.49 28.46
N LEU A 68 6.66 -14.44 29.80
CA LEU A 68 5.87 -13.46 30.58
C LEU A 68 6.25 -12.00 30.31
N GLN A 69 7.49 -11.74 29.90
CA GLN A 69 7.99 -10.38 29.64
C GLN A 69 7.72 -9.89 28.21
N ASN A 70 7.22 -10.75 27.32
CA ASN A 70 7.04 -10.45 25.91
C ASN A 70 5.65 -9.89 25.55
N GLY A 71 4.81 -9.63 26.56
CA GLY A 71 3.46 -9.09 26.36
C GLY A 71 3.42 -7.82 25.49
N PRO A 72 4.23 -6.79 25.74
CA PRO A 72 4.28 -5.60 24.92
C PRO A 72 4.69 -5.88 23.47
N ILE A 73 5.72 -6.71 23.25
CA ILE A 73 6.19 -7.08 21.91
C ILE A 73 5.10 -7.83 21.12
N LYS A 74 4.38 -8.73 21.79
CA LYS A 74 3.23 -9.41 21.17
C LYS A 74 2.12 -8.43 20.77
N ALA A 75 1.85 -7.45 21.64
CA ALA A 75 0.84 -6.43 21.33
C ALA A 75 1.23 -5.65 20.08
N GLU A 76 2.51 -5.30 19.92
CA GLU A 76 3.08 -4.64 18.75
C GLU A 76 2.89 -5.50 17.48
N PHE A 77 3.26 -6.77 17.54
CA PHE A 77 3.05 -7.68 16.39
C PHE A 77 1.58 -7.80 15.99
N LEU A 78 0.64 -7.76 16.95
CA LEU A 78 -0.77 -7.79 16.62
C LEU A 78 -1.24 -6.47 16.02
N GLN A 79 -0.77 -5.35 16.54
CA GLN A 79 -1.10 -4.02 16.05
C GLN A 79 -0.65 -3.88 14.58
N HIS A 80 0.62 -4.19 14.30
CA HIS A 80 1.13 -4.15 12.92
C HIS A 80 0.35 -5.11 12.01
N ALA A 81 0.01 -6.34 12.45
CA ALA A 81 -0.81 -7.24 11.63
C ALA A 81 -2.18 -6.65 11.25
N ILE A 82 -2.76 -5.79 12.07
CA ILE A 82 -4.03 -5.11 11.81
C ILE A 82 -3.82 -3.97 10.80
N GLU A 83 -2.74 -3.22 10.94
CA GLU A 83 -2.38 -2.10 10.08
C GLU A 83 -2.02 -2.60 8.67
N GLU A 84 -1.22 -3.67 8.54
CA GLU A 84 -0.93 -4.33 7.27
C GLU A 84 -2.19 -4.84 6.55
N GLN A 85 -3.16 -5.35 7.30
CA GLN A 85 -4.45 -5.71 6.72
C GLN A 85 -5.18 -4.47 6.17
N GLY A 86 -5.07 -3.33 6.85
CA GLY A 86 -5.61 -2.06 6.37
C GLY A 86 -4.93 -1.60 5.07
N HIS A 87 -3.61 -1.75 4.95
CA HIS A 87 -2.87 -1.47 3.73
C HIS A 87 -3.33 -2.37 2.58
N ALA A 88 -3.47 -3.69 2.83
CA ALA A 88 -3.97 -4.64 1.85
C ALA A 88 -5.35 -4.25 1.32
N ASP A 89 -6.25 -3.80 2.21
CA ASP A 89 -7.61 -3.39 1.85
C ASP A 89 -7.59 -2.11 0.98
N LEU A 90 -6.77 -1.11 1.32
CA LEU A 90 -6.58 0.10 0.50
C LEU A 90 -6.07 -0.23 -0.91
N LEU A 91 -5.09 -1.12 -1.01
CA LEU A 91 -4.55 -1.58 -2.30
C LEU A 91 -5.60 -2.29 -3.13
N ALA A 92 -6.37 -3.20 -2.51
CA ALA A 92 -7.44 -3.93 -3.19
C ALA A 92 -8.55 -3.00 -3.70
N GLU A 93 -8.98 -2.02 -2.89
CA GLU A 93 -9.94 -1.01 -3.31
C GLU A 93 -9.42 -0.19 -4.50
N ARG A 94 -8.15 0.21 -4.48
CA ARG A 94 -7.56 0.97 -5.58
C ARG A 94 -7.48 0.16 -6.87
N ILE A 95 -7.12 -1.12 -6.79
CA ILE A 95 -7.13 -2.03 -7.94
C ILE A 95 -8.52 -2.08 -8.60
N VAL A 96 -9.58 -2.20 -7.81
CA VAL A 96 -10.97 -2.21 -8.30
C VAL A 96 -11.34 -0.87 -8.93
N GLN A 97 -10.98 0.26 -8.33
CA GLN A 97 -11.20 1.59 -8.91
C GLN A 97 -10.53 1.76 -10.28
N LEU A 98 -9.38 1.11 -10.48
CA LEU A 98 -8.67 1.06 -11.76
C LEU A 98 -9.26 0.04 -12.74
N SER A 99 -10.40 -0.58 -12.41
CA SER A 99 -11.06 -1.65 -13.18
C SER A 99 -10.21 -2.93 -13.28
N GLY A 100 -9.36 -3.17 -12.27
CA GLY A 100 -8.59 -4.40 -12.12
C GLY A 100 -9.27 -5.41 -11.19
N SER A 101 -8.62 -6.56 -11.04
CA SER A 101 -9.01 -7.61 -10.09
C SER A 101 -7.92 -7.78 -9.05
N PRO A 102 -8.20 -7.56 -7.75
CA PRO A 102 -7.24 -7.83 -6.70
C PRO A 102 -7.01 -9.34 -6.58
N ASP A 103 -5.73 -9.73 -6.57
CA ASP A 103 -5.33 -11.14 -6.55
C ASP A 103 -5.05 -11.63 -5.13
N PHE A 104 -6.04 -12.30 -4.54
CA PHE A 104 -5.96 -12.95 -3.23
C PHE A 104 -5.62 -14.45 -3.30
N ASN A 105 -5.12 -14.94 -4.45
CA ASN A 105 -4.81 -16.36 -4.61
C ASN A 105 -3.67 -16.80 -3.66
N PRO A 106 -3.93 -17.63 -2.65
CA PRO A 106 -2.90 -18.04 -1.69
C PRO A 106 -1.82 -18.93 -2.31
N ALA A 107 -2.10 -19.58 -3.44
CA ALA A 107 -1.13 -20.46 -4.10
C ALA A 107 0.04 -19.70 -4.75
N THR A 108 -0.15 -18.42 -5.08
CA THR A 108 0.86 -17.59 -5.73
C THR A 108 1.28 -16.39 -4.87
N LEU A 109 0.81 -16.33 -3.62
CA LEU A 109 1.00 -15.19 -2.74
C LEU A 109 2.48 -14.89 -2.50
N ILE A 110 3.25 -15.92 -2.13
CA ILE A 110 4.69 -15.80 -1.83
C ILE A 110 5.48 -15.38 -3.07
N ASP A 111 5.15 -15.94 -4.23
CA ASP A 111 5.88 -15.63 -5.48
C ASP A 111 5.70 -14.17 -5.95
N ARG A 112 4.61 -13.51 -5.53
CA ARG A 112 4.29 -12.13 -5.87
C ARG A 112 4.74 -11.12 -4.83
N SER A 113 4.98 -11.59 -3.60
CA SER A 113 5.40 -10.74 -2.48
C SER A 113 6.83 -10.25 -2.66
N HIS A 114 7.11 -9.01 -2.31
CA HIS A 114 8.46 -8.46 -2.22
C HIS A 114 9.16 -8.89 -0.92
N ALA A 115 8.41 -9.09 0.17
CA ALA A 115 8.92 -9.53 1.46
C ALA A 115 8.77 -11.04 1.62
N GLU A 116 9.72 -11.65 2.33
CA GLU A 116 9.70 -13.07 2.63
C GLU A 116 8.82 -13.39 3.84
N TYR A 117 8.21 -14.59 3.83
CA TYR A 117 7.59 -15.14 5.03
C TYR A 117 8.69 -15.65 5.97
N ASP A 118 8.49 -15.47 7.28
CA ASP A 118 9.41 -15.91 8.32
C ASP A 118 8.65 -16.65 9.43
N ASP A 119 9.20 -17.79 9.86
CA ASP A 119 8.67 -18.63 10.94
C ASP A 119 9.62 -18.76 12.13
N SER A 120 10.50 -17.79 12.32
CA SER A 120 11.43 -17.72 13.45
C SER A 120 10.74 -17.98 14.78
N GLU A 121 11.47 -18.63 15.69
CA GLU A 121 10.93 -19.02 17.00
C GLU A 121 11.38 -18.09 18.14
N SER A 122 12.56 -17.45 18.03
CA SER A 122 13.02 -16.54 19.06
C SER A 122 12.48 -15.12 18.86
N ILE A 123 12.12 -14.44 19.93
CA ILE A 123 11.65 -13.04 19.91
C ILE A 123 12.63 -12.15 19.13
N GLN A 124 13.92 -12.28 19.37
CA GLN A 124 14.92 -11.46 18.70
C GLN A 124 14.98 -11.73 17.20
N SER A 125 14.81 -12.99 16.77
CA SER A 125 14.74 -13.34 15.36
C SER A 125 13.46 -12.83 14.73
N MET A 126 12.31 -12.95 15.39
CA MET A 126 11.02 -12.41 14.95
C MET A 126 11.09 -10.89 14.70
N ILE A 127 11.64 -10.13 15.65
CA ILE A 127 11.80 -8.67 15.51
C ILE A 127 12.70 -8.33 14.33
N LYS A 128 13.84 -9.05 14.17
CA LYS A 128 14.75 -8.83 13.04
C LYS A 128 14.10 -9.13 11.70
N ALA A 129 13.35 -10.24 11.60
CA ALA A 129 12.65 -10.62 10.38
C ALA A 129 11.60 -9.57 10.00
N ASN A 130 10.83 -9.09 10.98
CA ASN A 130 9.86 -8.01 10.75
C ASN A 130 10.57 -6.74 10.30
N LEU A 131 11.60 -6.26 10.99
CA LEU A 131 12.37 -5.07 10.59
C LEU A 131 12.92 -5.16 9.16
N ILE A 132 13.42 -6.33 8.75
CA ILE A 132 13.90 -6.54 7.38
C ILE A 132 12.75 -6.39 6.40
N ALA A 133 11.60 -6.96 6.69
CA ALA A 133 10.45 -6.91 5.80
C ALA A 133 9.85 -5.50 5.67
N GLU A 134 9.77 -4.72 6.76
CA GLU A 134 9.39 -3.31 6.69
C GLU A 134 10.30 -2.53 5.76
N ARG A 135 11.62 -2.72 5.89
CA ARG A 135 12.58 -2.07 4.99
C ARG A 135 12.44 -2.49 3.53
N VAL A 136 12.08 -3.74 3.27
CA VAL A 136 11.75 -4.19 1.91
C VAL A 136 10.49 -3.50 1.40
N ALA A 137 9.45 -3.39 2.22
CA ALA A 137 8.21 -2.69 1.88
C ALA A 137 8.48 -1.20 1.59
N ILE A 138 9.22 -0.49 2.45
CA ILE A 138 9.61 0.91 2.25
C ILE A 138 10.30 1.10 0.90
N GLU A 139 11.29 0.28 0.56
CA GLU A 139 12.00 0.42 -0.72
C GLU A 139 11.13 0.03 -1.92
N ALA A 140 10.25 -0.97 -1.78
CA ALA A 140 9.28 -1.32 -2.82
C ALA A 140 8.31 -0.15 -3.07
N TYR A 141 7.72 0.43 -2.02
CA TYR A 141 6.84 1.59 -2.16
C TYR A 141 7.55 2.81 -2.74
N ARG A 142 8.80 3.07 -2.35
CA ARG A 142 9.60 4.15 -2.92
C ARG A 142 9.76 4.02 -4.43
N GLN A 143 10.11 2.82 -4.91
CA GLN A 143 10.24 2.54 -6.34
C GLN A 143 8.90 2.65 -7.07
N MET A 144 7.80 2.18 -6.48
CA MET A 144 6.46 2.34 -7.05
C MET A 144 6.06 3.81 -7.19
N ILE A 145 6.32 4.63 -6.17
CA ILE A 145 6.05 6.07 -6.17
C ILE A 145 6.86 6.78 -7.26
N GLU A 146 8.13 6.42 -7.43
CA GLU A 146 8.99 6.96 -8.48
C GLU A 146 8.49 6.56 -9.88
N GLN A 147 8.10 5.29 -10.06
CA GLN A 147 7.59 4.78 -11.34
C GLN A 147 6.25 5.42 -11.75
N ILE A 148 5.34 5.64 -10.82
CA ILE A 148 4.06 6.32 -11.08
C ILE A 148 4.28 7.79 -11.42
N GLY A 149 5.25 8.45 -10.79
CA GLY A 149 5.52 9.86 -10.99
C GLY A 149 4.28 10.72 -10.75
N ASP A 150 3.92 11.55 -11.71
CA ASP A 150 2.75 12.45 -11.64
C ASP A 150 1.57 11.96 -12.52
N THR A 151 1.66 10.76 -13.08
CA THR A 151 0.65 10.23 -14.01
C THR A 151 -0.60 9.67 -13.32
N ASP A 152 -0.49 9.25 -12.06
CA ASP A 152 -1.60 8.87 -11.19
C ASP A 152 -1.42 9.42 -9.77
N PRO A 153 -1.80 10.69 -9.54
CA PRO A 153 -1.61 11.34 -8.26
C PRO A 153 -2.40 10.70 -7.11
N THR A 154 -3.51 10.04 -7.39
CA THR A 154 -4.32 9.35 -6.37
C THR A 154 -3.62 8.10 -5.86
N THR A 155 -3.15 7.23 -6.76
CA THR A 155 -2.38 6.05 -6.37
C THR A 155 -1.08 6.46 -5.69
N LYS A 156 -0.36 7.45 -6.24
CA LYS A 156 0.86 7.99 -5.62
C LYS A 156 0.63 8.45 -4.18
N HIS A 157 -0.44 9.22 -3.94
CA HIS A 157 -0.77 9.72 -2.60
C HIS A 157 -1.07 8.58 -1.61
N MET A 158 -1.82 7.57 -2.04
CA MET A 158 -2.10 6.38 -1.25
C MET A 158 -0.80 5.64 -0.88
N LEU A 159 0.09 5.38 -1.85
CA LEU A 159 1.37 4.70 -1.61
C LEU A 159 2.29 5.49 -0.69
N ILE A 160 2.31 6.82 -0.76
CA ILE A 160 3.04 7.68 0.18
C ILE A 160 2.52 7.51 1.60
N GLY A 161 1.19 7.41 1.77
CA GLY A 161 0.57 7.18 3.08
C GLY A 161 0.96 5.83 3.68
N ILE A 162 0.91 4.76 2.89
CA ILE A 162 1.34 3.42 3.32
C ILE A 162 2.84 3.45 3.66
N MET A 163 3.69 3.95 2.77
CA MET A 163 5.14 4.03 3.01
C MET A 163 5.49 4.73 4.32
N ALA A 164 4.77 5.79 4.68
CA ALA A 164 4.99 6.50 5.94
C ALA A 164 4.68 5.62 7.18
N MET A 165 3.67 4.73 7.09
CA MET A 165 3.38 3.76 8.15
C MET A 165 4.47 2.67 8.22
N GLU A 166 4.96 2.17 7.07
CA GLU A 166 6.08 1.21 7.07
C GLU A 166 7.35 1.78 7.69
N GLU A 167 7.61 3.10 7.48
CA GLU A 167 8.72 3.79 8.14
C GLU A 167 8.54 3.84 9.66
N GLU A 168 7.31 4.04 10.17
CA GLU A 168 6.97 3.96 11.59
C GLU A 168 7.14 2.53 12.13
N HIS A 169 6.60 1.52 11.45
CA HIS A 169 6.78 0.11 11.80
C HIS A 169 8.26 -0.30 11.88
N ALA A 170 9.07 0.16 10.93
CA ALA A 170 10.52 -0.10 10.94
C ALA A 170 11.21 0.53 12.16
N ASP A 171 10.81 1.75 12.57
CA ASP A 171 11.34 2.40 13.75
C ASP A 171 10.94 1.65 15.03
N ASP A 172 9.70 1.20 15.14
CA ASP A 172 9.21 0.41 16.26
C ASP A 172 9.98 -0.91 16.41
N MET A 173 10.15 -1.65 15.30
CA MET A 173 10.92 -2.89 15.30
C MET A 173 12.39 -2.66 15.67
N ARG A 174 13.00 -1.57 15.19
CA ARG A 174 14.39 -1.21 15.54
C ARG A 174 14.52 -0.91 17.04
N ASP A 175 13.56 -0.17 17.60
CA ASP A 175 13.58 0.22 19.02
C ASP A 175 13.41 -0.98 19.95
N LEU A 176 12.67 -2.01 19.52
CA LEU A 176 12.58 -3.28 20.24
C LEU A 176 13.90 -4.08 20.25
N LEU A 177 14.81 -3.85 19.28
CA LEU A 177 16.11 -4.52 19.22
C LEU A 177 17.16 -3.85 20.14
N VAL A 178 17.01 -2.58 20.43
CA VAL A 178 18.01 -1.79 21.21
C VAL A 178 17.86 -2.00 22.73
N LYS A 179 16.77 -2.57 23.17
CA LYS A 179 16.47 -2.86 24.60
C LYS A 179 16.98 -4.25 24.99
#